data_62782d4a002a383f100e10a8958c353a
#
_entry.id   62782d4a002a383f100e10a8958c353a
#
_cell.length_a   1.000
_cell.length_b   1.000
_cell.length_c   1.000
_cell.angle_alpha   90.00
_cell.angle_beta   90.00
_cell.angle_gamma   90.00
#
_symmetry.space_group_name_H-M   'P 1'
#
loop_
_entity.id
_entity.type
_entity.pdbx_description
1 polymer ?
#
loop_
_entity_poly.entity_id
_entity_poly.type
_entity_poly.pdbx_seq_one_letter_code
_entity_poly.pdbx_strand_id
1 'polypeptide(L)'
;MGERLAQGLCLRTLDRLTSRSKVSEVQGADGGPFLPFVNSRSGQSVGELRIWLGDGAVKKVVYAGIQATVPGVIDLDSHMIFAFTAPDSAVPHFTLDSVERLDLDTHAFHLDFIPRVDIGTHMKYIDEVYEPILSHYKTVRAMEGISEAELDPRQRAIMSPYMCAYRATPTAYSNLDEHVNAYLDQWFNLCENGLSEEVLAEVADTDLPDRDAKNRGLIFNADVDPVWNNIIPLVGAEASELNRINLEKNELTEPSA
;
A
#
# COMPACT_ATOMS: atom_id res chain seq x y z
N MET A 1 26.88 3.26 -4.83
CA MET A 1 25.83 2.78 -3.92
C MET A 1 24.92 1.93 -4.78
N GLY A 2 24.67 0.67 -4.40
CA GLY A 2 23.72 -0.18 -5.15
C GLY A 2 22.30 0.41 -5.06
N GLU A 3 21.43 0.04 -6.01
CA GLU A 3 20.01 0.39 -5.96
C GLU A 3 19.40 -0.18 -4.67
N ARG A 4 18.63 0.64 -3.94
CA ARG A 4 17.85 0.21 -2.80
C ARG A 4 16.70 -0.65 -3.29
N LEU A 5 16.61 -1.90 -2.83
CA LEU A 5 15.64 -2.88 -3.35
C LEU A 5 14.20 -2.46 -3.03
N ALA A 6 13.95 -1.97 -1.80
CA ALA A 6 12.63 -1.52 -1.38
C ALA A 6 12.16 -0.32 -2.20
N GLN A 7 12.99 0.70 -2.35
CA GLN A 7 12.69 1.86 -3.18
C GLN A 7 12.45 1.46 -4.63
N GLY A 8 13.34 0.65 -5.20
CA GLY A 8 13.27 0.25 -6.61
C GLY A 8 11.97 -0.49 -6.93
N LEU A 9 11.55 -1.45 -6.10
CA LEU A 9 10.30 -2.19 -6.29
C LEU A 9 9.08 -1.24 -6.25
N CYS A 10 9.01 -0.37 -5.23
CA CYS A 10 7.89 0.57 -5.11
C CYS A 10 7.86 1.60 -6.23
N LEU A 11 8.99 2.18 -6.62
CA LEU A 11 9.00 3.20 -7.68
C LEU A 11 8.62 2.62 -9.05
N ARG A 12 9.07 1.42 -9.40
CA ARG A 12 8.65 0.74 -10.64
C ARG A 12 7.14 0.44 -10.62
N THR A 13 6.60 0.01 -9.48
CA THR A 13 5.16 -0.24 -9.32
C THR A 13 4.37 1.06 -9.42
N LEU A 14 4.84 2.13 -8.77
CA LEU A 14 4.22 3.45 -8.81
C LEU A 14 4.17 4.03 -10.23
N ASP A 15 5.26 3.92 -10.98
CA ASP A 15 5.33 4.37 -12.38
C ASP A 15 4.28 3.64 -13.24
N ARG A 16 4.18 2.31 -13.12
CA ARG A 16 3.13 1.54 -13.82
C ARG A 16 1.73 1.95 -13.39
N LEU A 17 1.50 2.15 -12.10
CA LEU A 17 0.22 2.58 -11.54
C LEU A 17 -0.21 3.93 -12.10
N THR A 18 0.63 4.94 -12.00
CA THR A 18 0.29 6.30 -12.36
C THR A 18 0.18 6.48 -13.88
N SER A 19 1.00 5.78 -14.67
CA SER A 19 0.94 5.83 -16.12
C SER A 19 -0.33 5.18 -16.70
N ARG A 20 -0.90 4.15 -16.05
CA ARG A 20 -2.08 3.42 -16.54
C ARG A 20 -3.40 3.88 -15.95
N SER A 21 -3.41 4.46 -14.75
CA SER A 21 -4.63 4.75 -13.99
C SER A 21 -5.31 6.09 -14.32
N LYS A 22 -4.82 6.87 -15.28
CA LYS A 22 -5.36 8.20 -15.63
C LYS A 22 -5.53 9.11 -14.41
N VAL A 23 -4.50 9.18 -13.59
CA VAL A 23 -4.43 10.03 -12.40
C VAL A 23 -3.46 11.20 -12.61
N SER A 24 -3.69 12.32 -11.95
CA SER A 24 -2.83 13.50 -12.00
C SER A 24 -2.23 13.77 -10.63
N GLU A 25 -0.92 14.04 -10.57
CA GLU A 25 -0.24 14.33 -9.32
C GLU A 25 -0.67 15.68 -8.75
N VAL A 26 -0.97 15.69 -7.47
CA VAL A 26 -1.21 16.90 -6.69
C VAL A 26 0.14 17.46 -6.27
N GLN A 27 0.44 18.66 -6.77
CA GLN A 27 1.69 19.34 -6.45
C GLN A 27 1.61 20.01 -5.07
N GLY A 28 2.69 19.93 -4.31
CA GLY A 28 2.86 20.74 -3.10
C GLY A 28 3.05 22.23 -3.42
N ALA A 29 3.14 23.05 -2.38
CA ALA A 29 3.20 24.51 -2.49
C ALA A 29 4.36 25.01 -3.37
N ASP A 30 5.48 24.30 -3.40
CA ASP A 30 6.67 24.66 -4.17
C ASP A 30 6.74 23.95 -5.55
N GLY A 31 5.67 23.30 -5.99
CA GLY A 31 5.63 22.50 -7.22
C GLY A 31 6.39 21.16 -7.14
N GLY A 32 6.77 20.76 -5.93
CA GLY A 32 7.37 19.47 -5.61
C GLY A 32 6.33 18.41 -5.14
N PRO A 33 6.76 17.42 -4.35
CA PRO A 33 5.86 16.43 -3.77
C PRO A 33 4.79 17.09 -2.90
N PHE A 34 3.65 16.43 -2.74
CA PHE A 34 2.54 16.93 -1.93
C PHE A 34 2.99 17.38 -0.53
N LEU A 35 3.85 16.59 0.12
CA LEU A 35 4.48 16.93 1.39
C LEU A 35 5.92 16.36 1.44
N PRO A 36 6.97 17.21 1.51
CA PRO A 36 8.31 16.72 1.82
C PRO A 36 8.38 16.30 3.30
N PHE A 37 8.97 15.12 3.57
CA PHE A 37 9.26 14.69 4.92
C PHE A 37 10.62 15.23 5.37
N VAL A 38 10.58 16.04 6.41
CA VAL A 38 11.78 16.67 6.98
C VAL A 38 11.92 16.22 8.43
N ASN A 39 13.08 15.68 8.79
CA ASN A 39 13.35 15.32 10.16
C ASN A 39 13.38 16.56 11.05
N SER A 40 12.47 16.64 12.01
CA SER A 40 12.28 17.81 12.88
C SER A 40 13.49 18.15 13.75
N ARG A 41 14.39 17.18 14.00
CA ARG A 41 15.58 17.38 14.83
C ARG A 41 16.79 17.85 14.02
N SER A 42 16.97 17.31 12.82
CA SER A 42 18.15 17.59 11.99
C SER A 42 17.88 18.59 10.86
N GLY A 43 16.62 18.84 10.51
CA GLY A 43 16.24 19.64 9.34
C GLY A 43 16.55 18.97 8.01
N GLN A 44 16.99 17.72 7.99
CA GLN A 44 17.31 16.99 6.77
C GLN A 44 16.05 16.40 6.15
N SER A 45 15.99 16.41 4.81
CA SER A 45 14.97 15.65 4.08
C SER A 45 15.18 14.15 4.34
N VAL A 46 14.10 13.46 4.69
CA VAL A 46 14.08 12.02 4.95
C VAL A 46 13.07 11.29 4.07
N GLY A 47 12.42 11.99 3.14
CA GLY A 47 11.46 11.37 2.22
C GLY A 47 10.37 12.32 1.76
N GLU A 48 9.27 11.72 1.29
CA GLU A 48 8.16 12.47 0.70
C GLU A 48 6.84 11.69 0.75
N LEU A 49 5.75 12.45 0.77
CA LEU A 49 4.40 12.00 0.47
C LEU A 49 3.99 12.55 -0.90
N ARG A 50 3.57 11.68 -1.80
CA ARG A 50 3.03 12.04 -3.11
C ARG A 50 1.62 11.51 -3.27
N ILE A 51 0.74 12.30 -3.83
CA ILE A 51 -0.67 11.96 -4.01
C ILE A 51 -1.08 12.24 -5.44
N TRP A 52 -1.80 11.31 -6.05
CA TRP A 52 -2.44 11.47 -7.35
C TRP A 52 -3.94 11.31 -7.18
N LEU A 53 -4.70 12.12 -7.90
CA LEU A 53 -6.15 12.05 -7.96
C LEU A 53 -6.62 11.71 -9.37
N GLY A 54 -7.72 10.95 -9.46
CA GLY A 54 -8.32 10.54 -10.74
C GLY A 54 -9.83 10.53 -10.70
N ASP A 55 -10.41 10.71 -11.89
CA ASP A 55 -11.88 10.69 -12.08
C ASP A 55 -12.40 9.31 -12.53
N GLY A 56 -11.50 8.39 -12.90
CA GLY A 56 -11.84 7.05 -13.37
C GLY A 56 -12.13 6.06 -12.24
N ALA A 57 -11.88 4.77 -12.50
CA ALA A 57 -12.01 3.70 -11.49
C ALA A 57 -11.05 3.88 -10.31
N VAL A 58 -9.84 4.39 -10.58
CA VAL A 58 -8.86 4.76 -9.55
C VAL A 58 -9.11 6.20 -9.14
N LYS A 59 -9.41 6.42 -7.88
CA LYS A 59 -9.74 7.75 -7.33
C LYS A 59 -8.55 8.43 -6.70
N LYS A 60 -7.70 7.66 -6.04
CA LYS A 60 -6.52 8.21 -5.36
C LYS A 60 -5.39 7.19 -5.34
N VAL A 61 -4.18 7.65 -5.61
CA VAL A 61 -2.94 6.91 -5.34
C VAL A 61 -2.13 7.70 -4.33
N VAL A 62 -1.67 7.04 -3.29
CA VAL A 62 -0.82 7.62 -2.25
C VAL A 62 0.48 6.83 -2.21
N TYR A 63 1.59 7.54 -2.33
CA TYR A 63 2.91 7.00 -2.10
C TYR A 63 3.57 7.76 -0.96
N ALA A 64 4.11 7.04 0.01
CA ALA A 64 4.98 7.62 1.03
C ALA A 64 6.31 6.86 1.05
N GLY A 65 7.41 7.59 0.93
CA GLY A 65 8.76 7.07 1.00
C GLY A 65 9.54 7.73 2.13
N ILE A 66 10.23 6.91 2.95
CA ILE A 66 11.07 7.39 4.06
C ILE A 66 12.44 6.71 3.95
N GLN A 67 13.49 7.52 3.90
CA GLN A 67 14.87 7.09 3.97
C GLN A 67 15.55 7.79 5.13
N ALA A 68 15.95 7.04 6.15
CA ALA A 68 16.55 7.60 7.35
C ALA A 68 17.75 6.78 7.79
N THR A 69 18.91 7.43 7.84
CA THR A 69 20.15 6.83 8.36
C THR A 69 20.64 7.61 9.57
N VAL A 70 20.63 6.96 10.74
CA VAL A 70 21.23 7.48 11.97
C VAL A 70 22.32 6.50 12.38
N PRO A 71 23.61 6.86 12.31
CA PRO A 71 24.72 5.96 12.56
C PRO A 71 24.60 5.23 13.90
N GLY A 72 24.66 3.89 13.87
CA GLY A 72 24.56 3.03 15.05
C GLY A 72 23.16 2.92 15.66
N VAL A 73 22.12 3.48 15.01
CA VAL A 73 20.74 3.48 15.51
C VAL A 73 19.79 2.87 14.50
N ILE A 74 19.74 3.39 13.26
CA ILE A 74 18.82 2.94 12.21
C ILE A 74 19.38 3.23 10.82
N ASP A 75 19.19 2.31 9.89
CA ASP A 75 19.32 2.54 8.45
C ASP A 75 18.08 1.94 7.78
N LEU A 76 17.09 2.81 7.53
CA LEU A 76 15.76 2.48 7.06
C LEU A 76 15.55 3.00 5.64
N ASP A 77 15.01 2.15 4.79
CA ASP A 77 14.44 2.48 3.49
C ASP A 77 13.03 1.87 3.44
N SER A 78 11.99 2.70 3.55
CA SER A 78 10.60 2.27 3.69
C SER A 78 9.72 3.00 2.71
N HIS A 79 8.98 2.26 1.89
CA HIS A 79 8.11 2.79 0.87
C HIS A 79 6.77 2.08 0.90
N MET A 80 5.69 2.82 0.76
CA MET A 80 4.35 2.26 0.65
C MET A 80 3.56 2.91 -0.48
N ILE A 81 2.69 2.11 -1.10
CA ILE A 81 1.74 2.52 -2.11
C ILE A 81 0.36 2.03 -1.69
N PHE A 82 -0.61 2.92 -1.73
CA PHE A 82 -2.03 2.58 -1.69
C PHE A 82 -2.72 3.18 -2.90
N ALA A 83 -3.43 2.35 -3.67
CA ALA A 83 -4.26 2.78 -4.78
C ALA A 83 -5.72 2.46 -4.47
N PHE A 84 -6.51 3.52 -4.33
CA PHE A 84 -7.90 3.47 -3.90
C PHE A 84 -8.86 3.55 -5.08
N THR A 85 -9.79 2.61 -5.15
CA THR A 85 -10.95 2.64 -6.04
C THR A 85 -12.08 3.50 -5.46
N ALA A 86 -13.15 3.74 -6.22
CA ALA A 86 -14.27 4.53 -5.75
C ALA A 86 -14.93 3.91 -4.50
N PRO A 87 -15.43 4.73 -3.55
CA PRO A 87 -16.03 4.23 -2.30
C PRO A 87 -17.21 3.27 -2.53
N ASP A 88 -17.97 3.48 -3.59
CA ASP A 88 -19.10 2.68 -4.01
C ASP A 88 -18.74 1.51 -4.96
N SER A 89 -17.43 1.31 -5.21
CA SER A 89 -16.94 0.20 -6.04
C SER A 89 -16.64 -1.03 -5.19
N ALA A 90 -17.02 -2.20 -5.67
CA ALA A 90 -16.62 -3.48 -5.10
C ALA A 90 -15.22 -3.95 -5.57
N VAL A 91 -14.60 -3.27 -6.55
CA VAL A 91 -13.22 -3.53 -6.97
C VAL A 91 -12.29 -3.23 -5.79
N PRO A 92 -11.39 -4.17 -5.41
CA PRO A 92 -10.54 -4.00 -4.23
C PRO A 92 -9.56 -2.84 -4.38
N HIS A 93 -9.05 -2.31 -3.26
CA HIS A 93 -7.88 -1.44 -3.28
C HIS A 93 -6.61 -2.27 -3.47
N PHE A 94 -5.58 -1.65 -4.03
CA PHE A 94 -4.26 -2.24 -4.15
C PHE A 94 -3.30 -1.63 -3.12
N THR A 95 -2.46 -2.45 -2.49
CA THR A 95 -1.39 -1.97 -1.62
C THR A 95 -0.09 -2.73 -1.84
N LEU A 96 1.03 -2.01 -1.77
CA LEU A 96 2.37 -2.55 -1.72
C LEU A 96 3.20 -1.75 -0.70
N ASP A 97 3.65 -2.42 0.35
CA ASP A 97 4.64 -1.91 1.28
C ASP A 97 5.96 -2.65 1.08
N SER A 98 7.05 -1.94 1.18
CA SER A 98 8.39 -2.45 0.92
C SER A 98 9.38 -1.77 1.86
N VAL A 99 10.09 -2.57 2.66
CA VAL A 99 10.96 -2.06 3.73
C VAL A 99 12.30 -2.77 3.72
N GLU A 100 13.38 -1.99 3.79
CA GLU A 100 14.73 -2.45 4.10
C GLU A 100 15.20 -1.85 5.42
N ARG A 101 15.69 -2.71 6.29
CA ARG A 101 16.43 -2.35 7.50
C ARG A 101 17.87 -2.84 7.32
N LEU A 102 18.71 -1.99 6.72
CA LEU A 102 20.10 -2.33 6.39
C LEU A 102 20.96 -2.55 7.63
N ASP A 103 20.62 -1.88 8.72
CA ASP A 103 21.25 -2.10 10.03
C ASP A 103 20.94 -3.49 10.63
N LEU A 104 19.89 -4.16 10.16
CA LEU A 104 19.43 -5.48 10.61
C LEU A 104 19.50 -6.55 9.51
N ASP A 105 19.99 -6.20 8.30
CA ASP A 105 19.97 -7.06 7.11
C ASP A 105 18.59 -7.71 6.88
N THR A 106 17.53 -6.91 7.02
CA THR A 106 16.15 -7.36 6.94
C THR A 106 15.42 -6.67 5.80
N HIS A 107 14.79 -7.46 4.93
CA HIS A 107 13.89 -7.00 3.89
C HIS A 107 12.50 -7.54 4.19
N ALA A 108 11.48 -6.71 4.07
CA ALA A 108 10.10 -7.10 4.27
C ALA A 108 9.21 -6.44 3.22
N PHE A 109 8.10 -7.08 2.90
CA PHE A 109 7.09 -6.50 2.03
C PHE A 109 5.69 -7.00 2.39
N HIS A 110 4.70 -6.14 2.09
CA HIS A 110 3.28 -6.49 2.10
C HIS A 110 2.72 -6.19 0.72
N LEU A 111 2.01 -7.15 0.13
CA LEU A 111 1.32 -7.00 -1.15
C LEU A 111 -0.07 -7.58 -1.01
N ASP A 112 -1.12 -6.79 -1.26
CA ASP A 112 -2.49 -7.23 -1.08
C ASP A 112 -3.49 -6.51 -2.01
N PHE A 113 -4.64 -7.16 -2.18
CA PHE A 113 -5.90 -6.55 -2.56
C PHE A 113 -6.76 -6.41 -1.32
N ILE A 114 -6.99 -5.16 -0.89
CA ILE A 114 -7.83 -4.89 0.28
C ILE A 114 -9.29 -5.13 -0.12
N PRO A 115 -9.95 -6.13 0.46
CA PRO A 115 -11.30 -6.53 0.04
C PRO A 115 -12.35 -5.46 0.35
N ARG A 116 -13.32 -5.32 -0.55
CA ARG A 116 -14.41 -4.35 -0.43
C ARG A 116 -15.67 -4.94 0.19
N VAL A 117 -15.68 -6.27 0.39
CA VAL A 117 -16.79 -7.03 0.94
C VAL A 117 -16.31 -7.98 2.03
N ASP A 118 -17.21 -8.58 2.78
CA ASP A 118 -16.87 -9.69 3.66
C ASP A 118 -16.61 -10.95 2.83
N ILE A 119 -15.33 -11.23 2.57
CA ILE A 119 -14.92 -12.37 1.76
C ILE A 119 -15.29 -13.73 2.38
N GLY A 120 -15.57 -13.79 3.68
CA GLY A 120 -16.04 -15.03 4.31
C GLY A 120 -17.44 -15.48 3.88
N THR A 121 -18.20 -14.62 3.19
CA THR A 121 -19.57 -14.87 2.76
C THR A 121 -19.80 -14.75 1.26
N HIS A 122 -18.79 -14.34 0.47
CA HIS A 122 -18.90 -14.03 -0.96
C HIS A 122 -17.91 -14.84 -1.80
N MET A 123 -18.29 -16.07 -2.16
CA MET A 123 -17.40 -17.00 -2.86
C MET A 123 -17.08 -16.57 -4.30
N LYS A 124 -18.07 -16.07 -5.04
CA LYS A 124 -17.85 -15.60 -6.41
C LYS A 124 -16.90 -14.40 -6.46
N TYR A 125 -16.99 -13.52 -5.44
CA TYR A 125 -16.06 -12.41 -5.30
C TYR A 125 -14.62 -12.91 -5.10
N ILE A 126 -14.43 -13.95 -4.26
CA ILE A 126 -13.11 -14.57 -4.07
C ILE A 126 -12.59 -15.13 -5.40
N ASP A 127 -13.42 -15.89 -6.11
CA ASP A 127 -13.03 -16.56 -7.36
C ASP A 127 -12.61 -15.55 -8.42
N GLU A 128 -13.37 -14.45 -8.60
CA GLU A 128 -13.07 -13.46 -9.62
C GLU A 128 -11.89 -12.55 -9.26
N VAL A 129 -11.79 -12.16 -8.01
CA VAL A 129 -10.77 -11.20 -7.56
C VAL A 129 -9.43 -11.87 -7.29
N TYR A 130 -9.43 -13.01 -6.58
CA TYR A 130 -8.21 -13.58 -6.00
C TYR A 130 -7.73 -14.86 -6.67
N GLU A 131 -8.62 -15.68 -7.27
CA GLU A 131 -8.17 -16.92 -7.91
C GLU A 131 -7.14 -16.66 -9.04
N PRO A 132 -7.24 -15.57 -9.85
CA PRO A 132 -6.23 -15.28 -10.87
C PRO A 132 -4.82 -15.04 -10.32
N ILE A 133 -4.68 -14.59 -9.07
CA ILE A 133 -3.37 -14.35 -8.43
C ILE A 133 -2.91 -15.49 -7.52
N LEU A 134 -3.73 -16.52 -7.32
CA LEU A 134 -3.44 -17.61 -6.38
C LEU A 134 -2.13 -18.35 -6.69
N SER A 135 -1.80 -18.54 -7.96
CA SER A 135 -0.54 -19.20 -8.34
C SER A 135 0.67 -18.37 -7.93
N HIS A 136 0.62 -17.05 -8.10
CA HIS A 136 1.68 -16.12 -7.68
C HIS A 136 1.80 -16.07 -6.17
N TYR A 137 0.68 -15.98 -5.44
CA TYR A 137 0.66 -16.07 -3.99
C TYR A 137 1.35 -17.35 -3.47
N LYS A 138 1.00 -18.52 -4.03
CA LYS A 138 1.61 -19.80 -3.65
C LYS A 138 3.09 -19.87 -3.97
N THR A 139 3.50 -19.33 -5.12
CA THR A 139 4.92 -19.29 -5.53
C THR A 139 5.74 -18.42 -4.59
N VAL A 140 5.28 -17.21 -4.30
CA VAL A 140 5.96 -16.31 -3.35
C VAL A 140 6.10 -16.97 -1.98
N ARG A 141 5.01 -17.55 -1.46
CA ARG A 141 5.01 -18.22 -0.16
C ARG A 141 6.00 -19.40 -0.08
N ALA A 142 6.23 -20.10 -1.19
CA ALA A 142 7.12 -21.26 -1.27
C ALA A 142 8.56 -20.91 -1.70
N MET A 143 8.83 -19.65 -2.00
CA MET A 143 10.14 -19.22 -2.51
C MET A 143 11.22 -19.35 -1.43
N GLU A 144 12.38 -19.89 -1.81
CA GLU A 144 13.54 -19.97 -0.93
C GLU A 144 13.96 -18.56 -0.46
N GLY A 145 14.22 -18.42 0.83
CA GLY A 145 14.59 -17.13 1.42
C GLY A 145 13.39 -16.24 1.82
N ILE A 146 12.16 -16.74 1.69
CA ILE A 146 10.95 -16.12 2.20
C ILE A 146 10.56 -16.73 3.55
N SER A 147 10.11 -15.90 4.47
CA SER A 147 9.53 -16.30 5.75
C SER A 147 8.35 -15.39 6.13
N GLU A 148 7.36 -15.91 6.85
CA GLU A 148 6.22 -15.11 7.26
C GLU A 148 6.64 -13.93 8.17
N ALA A 149 6.09 -12.75 7.90
CA ALA A 149 6.21 -11.61 8.81
C ALA A 149 5.32 -11.84 10.05
N GLU A 150 5.79 -11.40 11.20
CA GLU A 150 4.98 -11.39 12.41
C GLU A 150 3.98 -10.24 12.33
N LEU A 151 2.70 -10.56 12.17
CA LEU A 151 1.59 -9.62 12.20
C LEU A 151 0.76 -9.83 13.45
N ASP A 152 0.31 -8.72 14.05
CA ASP A 152 -0.68 -8.77 15.11
C ASP A 152 -2.01 -9.37 14.60
N PRO A 153 -2.78 -10.11 15.43
CA PRO A 153 -4.07 -10.65 15.05
C PRO A 153 -5.07 -9.60 14.50
N ARG A 154 -5.01 -8.35 14.97
CA ARG A 154 -5.86 -7.26 14.45
C ARG A 154 -5.47 -6.88 13.02
N GLN A 155 -4.17 -6.81 12.71
CA GLN A 155 -3.69 -6.57 11.34
C GLN A 155 -4.13 -7.70 10.41
N ARG A 156 -4.00 -8.97 10.84
CA ARG A 156 -4.47 -10.13 10.05
C ARG A 156 -5.97 -10.10 9.78
N ALA A 157 -6.78 -9.56 10.69
CA ALA A 157 -8.24 -9.54 10.57
C ALA A 157 -8.76 -8.53 9.54
N ILE A 158 -7.97 -7.52 9.17
CA ILE A 158 -8.37 -6.44 8.25
C ILE A 158 -7.79 -6.57 6.84
N MET A 159 -6.97 -7.59 6.62
CA MET A 159 -6.29 -7.88 5.36
C MET A 159 -6.92 -9.09 4.67
N SER A 160 -6.60 -9.31 3.38
CA SER A 160 -7.07 -10.51 2.70
C SER A 160 -6.28 -11.76 3.13
N PRO A 161 -6.86 -12.97 3.02
CA PRO A 161 -6.11 -14.21 3.20
C PRO A 161 -5.04 -14.45 2.11
N TYR A 162 -5.08 -13.67 1.03
CA TYR A 162 -4.14 -13.72 -0.10
C TYR A 162 -3.01 -12.69 0.03
N MET A 163 -2.95 -11.99 1.16
CA MET A 163 -1.88 -11.03 1.41
C MET A 163 -0.53 -11.73 1.51
N CYS A 164 0.42 -11.28 0.71
CA CYS A 164 1.83 -11.58 0.91
C CYS A 164 2.40 -10.66 1.99
N ALA A 165 2.58 -11.15 3.19
CA ALA A 165 3.23 -10.45 4.29
C ALA A 165 4.46 -11.25 4.72
N TYR A 166 5.62 -10.91 4.16
CA TYR A 166 6.80 -11.74 4.29
C TYR A 166 8.06 -10.92 4.58
N ARG A 167 9.01 -11.59 5.24
CA ARG A 167 10.42 -11.21 5.23
C ARG A 167 11.12 -11.98 4.12
N ALA A 168 12.12 -11.36 3.48
CA ALA A 168 12.84 -11.94 2.36
C ALA A 168 14.34 -11.72 2.51
N THR A 169 15.13 -12.69 2.03
CA THR A 169 16.55 -12.44 1.74
C THR A 169 16.67 -11.47 0.55
N PRO A 170 17.80 -10.75 0.37
CA PRO A 170 18.01 -9.87 -0.78
C PRO A 170 17.77 -10.58 -2.13
N THR A 171 18.23 -11.85 -2.24
CA THR A 171 18.05 -12.66 -3.45
C THR A 171 16.57 -12.95 -3.72
N ALA A 172 15.82 -13.39 -2.71
CA ALA A 172 14.38 -13.64 -2.85
C ALA A 172 13.63 -12.35 -3.19
N TYR A 173 14.00 -11.26 -2.52
CA TYR A 173 13.40 -9.95 -2.75
C TYR A 173 13.56 -9.46 -4.19
N SER A 174 14.73 -9.63 -4.78
CA SER A 174 15.02 -9.27 -6.18
C SER A 174 14.18 -10.03 -7.21
N ASN A 175 13.52 -11.13 -6.81
CA ASN A 175 12.66 -11.93 -7.68
C ASN A 175 11.16 -11.61 -7.51
N LEU A 176 10.79 -10.56 -6.74
CA LEU A 176 9.38 -10.23 -6.49
C LEU A 176 8.69 -9.47 -7.62
N ASP A 177 9.43 -8.81 -8.50
CA ASP A 177 8.87 -7.95 -9.55
C ASP A 177 7.80 -8.66 -10.42
N GLU A 178 8.04 -9.92 -10.80
CA GLU A 178 7.10 -10.69 -11.60
C GLU A 178 5.75 -10.88 -10.86
N HIS A 179 5.82 -11.18 -9.56
CA HIS A 179 4.63 -11.46 -8.75
C HIS A 179 3.88 -10.17 -8.41
N VAL A 180 4.58 -9.08 -8.08
CA VAL A 180 3.98 -7.77 -7.89
C VAL A 180 3.29 -7.30 -9.16
N ASN A 181 3.93 -7.51 -10.31
CA ASN A 181 3.35 -7.17 -11.61
C ASN A 181 2.10 -7.99 -11.93
N ALA A 182 2.06 -9.27 -11.58
CA ALA A 182 0.88 -10.12 -11.78
C ALA A 182 -0.32 -9.65 -10.93
N TYR A 183 -0.09 -9.28 -9.67
CA TYR A 183 -1.12 -8.64 -8.83
C TYR A 183 -1.59 -7.34 -9.48
N LEU A 184 -0.68 -6.49 -9.89
CA LEU A 184 -1.01 -5.20 -10.49
C LEU A 184 -1.78 -5.37 -11.82
N ASP A 185 -1.43 -6.35 -12.66
CA ASP A 185 -2.14 -6.63 -13.92
C ASP A 185 -3.57 -7.12 -13.66
N GLN A 186 -3.78 -8.00 -12.69
CA GLN A 186 -5.13 -8.42 -12.29
C GLN A 186 -5.92 -7.22 -11.72
N TRP A 187 -5.31 -6.39 -10.89
CA TRP A 187 -5.98 -5.21 -10.36
C TRP A 187 -6.39 -4.23 -11.46
N PHE A 188 -5.53 -3.99 -12.46
CA PHE A 188 -5.89 -3.18 -13.62
C PHE A 188 -7.04 -3.80 -14.42
N ASN A 189 -7.01 -5.11 -14.61
CA ASN A 189 -8.12 -5.81 -15.27
C ASN A 189 -9.45 -5.53 -14.56
N LEU A 190 -9.47 -5.62 -13.22
CA LEU A 190 -10.67 -5.32 -12.44
C LEU A 190 -11.07 -3.84 -12.52
N CYS A 191 -10.12 -2.91 -12.53
CA CYS A 191 -10.40 -1.48 -12.67
C CYS A 191 -10.93 -1.10 -14.06
N GLU A 192 -10.46 -1.76 -15.12
CA GLU A 192 -10.80 -1.45 -16.51
C GLU A 192 -12.12 -2.11 -16.95
N ASN A 193 -12.38 -3.34 -16.50
CA ASN A 193 -13.52 -4.14 -16.93
C ASN A 193 -14.64 -4.23 -15.89
N GLY A 194 -14.35 -3.86 -14.62
CA GLY A 194 -15.26 -4.06 -13.50
C GLY A 194 -15.32 -5.52 -13.04
N LEU A 195 -16.26 -5.80 -12.16
CA LEU A 195 -16.64 -7.14 -11.73
C LEU A 195 -17.84 -7.62 -12.56
N SER A 196 -17.97 -8.94 -12.71
CA SER A 196 -19.08 -9.56 -13.43
C SER A 196 -20.44 -9.24 -12.79
N GLU A 197 -21.50 -9.30 -13.57
CA GLU A 197 -22.87 -9.12 -13.07
C GLU A 197 -23.23 -10.12 -11.98
N GLU A 198 -22.68 -11.34 -12.04
CA GLU A 198 -22.90 -12.37 -11.02
C GLU A 198 -22.25 -12.01 -9.67
N VAL A 199 -21.05 -11.44 -9.68
CA VAL A 199 -20.39 -10.95 -8.47
C VAL A 199 -21.10 -9.71 -7.94
N LEU A 200 -21.46 -8.76 -8.81
CA LEU A 200 -22.19 -7.56 -8.40
C LEU A 200 -23.54 -7.91 -7.76
N ALA A 201 -24.24 -8.92 -8.27
CA ALA A 201 -25.48 -9.42 -7.67
C ALA A 201 -25.24 -10.11 -6.31
N GLU A 202 -24.13 -10.84 -6.14
CA GLU A 202 -23.77 -11.50 -4.89
C GLU A 202 -23.46 -10.48 -3.77
N VAL A 203 -22.86 -9.34 -4.09
CA VAL A 203 -22.43 -8.32 -3.13
C VAL A 203 -23.40 -7.14 -2.99
N ALA A 204 -24.57 -7.22 -3.62
CA ALA A 204 -25.52 -6.11 -3.74
C ALA A 204 -26.10 -5.59 -2.42
N ASP A 205 -26.04 -6.38 -1.34
CA ASP A 205 -26.50 -6.03 0.00
C ASP A 205 -25.38 -5.36 0.86
N THR A 206 -24.17 -5.27 0.33
CA THR A 206 -23.05 -4.62 1.03
C THR A 206 -23.15 -3.10 0.89
N ASP A 207 -23.19 -2.38 2.00
CA ASP A 207 -22.98 -0.93 2.02
C ASP A 207 -21.50 -0.63 1.81
N LEU A 208 -21.09 -0.54 0.52
CA LEU A 208 -19.69 -0.38 0.13
C LEU A 208 -19.05 0.90 0.68
N PRO A 209 -19.71 2.09 0.65
CA PRO A 209 -19.15 3.31 1.21
C PRO A 209 -18.93 3.24 2.73
N ASP A 210 -19.89 2.71 3.49
CA ASP A 210 -19.77 2.56 4.94
C ASP A 210 -18.65 1.55 5.29
N ARG A 211 -18.62 0.43 4.57
CA ARG A 211 -17.58 -0.57 4.75
C ARG A 211 -16.18 -0.01 4.42
N ASP A 212 -16.05 0.78 3.34
CA ASP A 212 -14.80 1.45 2.98
C ASP A 212 -14.30 2.33 4.12
N ALA A 213 -15.15 3.23 4.58
CA ALA A 213 -14.79 4.17 5.65
C ALA A 213 -14.36 3.45 6.93
N LYS A 214 -15.09 2.40 7.33
CA LYS A 214 -14.76 1.59 8.53
C LYS A 214 -13.46 0.80 8.35
N ASN A 215 -13.26 0.18 7.19
CA ASN A 215 -12.08 -0.63 6.93
C ASN A 215 -10.81 0.24 6.89
N ARG A 216 -10.84 1.36 6.18
CA ARG A 216 -9.73 2.32 6.14
C ARG A 216 -9.46 2.92 7.52
N GLY A 217 -10.50 3.26 8.28
CA GLY A 217 -10.36 3.72 9.66
C GLY A 217 -9.68 2.71 10.60
N LEU A 218 -9.74 1.40 10.28
CA LEU A 218 -9.01 0.37 11.02
C LEU A 218 -7.59 0.15 10.48
N ILE A 219 -7.41 0.09 9.16
CA ILE A 219 -6.09 -0.12 8.53
C ILE A 219 -5.10 0.98 8.95
N PHE A 220 -5.56 2.23 8.97
CA PHE A 220 -4.73 3.38 9.30
C PHE A 220 -4.82 3.83 10.76
N ASN A 221 -5.31 2.96 11.65
CA ASN A 221 -5.39 3.23 13.08
C ASN A 221 -4.08 2.88 13.79
N ALA A 222 -3.54 3.81 14.57
CA ALA A 222 -2.30 3.61 15.32
C ALA A 222 -2.37 2.53 16.41
N ASP A 223 -3.58 2.18 16.87
CA ASP A 223 -3.81 1.06 17.79
C ASP A 223 -3.80 -0.31 17.08
N VAL A 224 -3.93 -0.33 15.75
CA VAL A 224 -3.88 -1.54 14.92
C VAL A 224 -2.50 -1.69 14.29
N ASP A 225 -1.96 -0.62 13.72
CA ASP A 225 -0.62 -0.61 13.15
C ASP A 225 0.28 0.41 13.87
N PRO A 226 1.26 -0.08 14.67
CA PRO A 226 2.16 0.77 15.43
C PRO A 226 3.11 1.59 14.55
N VAL A 227 3.18 1.35 13.24
CA VAL A 227 4.04 2.11 12.32
C VAL A 227 3.78 3.61 12.43
N TRP A 228 2.53 4.03 12.63
CA TRP A 228 2.15 5.45 12.77
C TRP A 228 2.84 6.15 13.93
N ASN A 229 3.02 5.45 15.05
CA ASN A 229 3.80 5.96 16.18
C ASN A 229 5.31 5.88 15.93
N ASN A 230 5.77 4.87 15.21
CA ASN A 230 7.19 4.62 14.96
C ASN A 230 7.81 5.62 13.97
N ILE A 231 7.03 6.19 13.04
CA ILE A 231 7.54 7.18 12.07
C ILE A 231 7.57 8.61 12.63
N ILE A 232 6.82 8.92 13.70
CA ILE A 232 6.79 10.26 14.32
C ILE A 232 8.19 10.82 14.62
N PRO A 233 9.13 10.05 15.21
CA PRO A 233 10.48 10.54 15.45
C PRO A 233 11.28 10.90 14.19
N LEU A 234 10.88 10.36 13.03
CA LEU A 234 11.55 10.57 11.75
C LEU A 234 10.98 11.77 10.99
N VAL A 235 9.64 11.86 10.91
CA VAL A 235 8.96 12.85 10.05
C VAL A 235 8.23 13.94 10.84
N GLY A 236 8.09 13.79 12.17
CA GLY A 236 7.28 14.67 13.01
C GLY A 236 5.81 14.25 13.09
N ALA A 237 5.13 14.71 14.14
CA ALA A 237 3.75 14.30 14.42
C ALA A 237 2.76 14.84 13.37
N GLU A 238 2.92 16.08 12.92
CA GLU A 238 2.04 16.71 11.94
C GLU A 238 2.12 16.02 10.58
N ALA A 239 3.32 15.73 10.08
CA ALA A 239 3.52 15.05 8.81
C ALA A 239 3.05 13.58 8.87
N SER A 240 3.27 12.89 10.00
CA SER A 240 2.73 11.53 10.23
C SER A 240 1.21 11.52 10.20
N GLU A 241 0.56 12.46 10.87
CA GLU A 241 -0.90 12.56 10.93
C GLU A 241 -1.49 12.95 9.56
N LEU A 242 -0.87 13.89 8.85
CA LEU A 242 -1.31 14.29 7.52
C LEU A 242 -1.22 13.13 6.51
N ASN A 243 -0.15 12.33 6.57
CA ASN A 243 -0.02 11.11 5.79
C ASN A 243 -1.16 10.14 6.12
N ARG A 244 -1.37 9.85 7.41
CA ARG A 244 -2.42 8.95 7.89
C ARG A 244 -3.82 9.37 7.45
N ILE A 245 -4.18 10.66 7.61
CA ILE A 245 -5.48 11.19 7.21
C ILE A 245 -5.70 11.06 5.70
N ASN A 246 -4.69 11.35 4.89
CA ASN A 246 -4.81 11.21 3.43
C ASN A 246 -4.91 9.77 2.95
N LEU A 247 -4.50 8.80 3.75
CA LEU A 247 -4.76 7.38 3.52
C LEU A 247 -6.15 6.95 4.00
N GLU A 248 -6.57 7.42 5.17
CA GLU A 248 -7.86 7.07 5.78
C GLU A 248 -9.05 7.65 5.02
N LYS A 249 -8.98 8.93 4.63
CA LYS A 249 -10.11 9.64 4.00
C LYS A 249 -10.07 9.59 2.47
N ASN A 250 -11.24 9.70 1.86
CA ASN A 250 -11.34 9.82 0.40
C ASN A 250 -10.94 11.22 -0.07
N GLU A 251 -11.33 12.23 0.67
CA GLU A 251 -11.01 13.63 0.38
C GLU A 251 -9.53 13.92 0.65
N LEU A 252 -9.00 14.87 -0.10
CA LEU A 252 -7.66 15.40 0.13
C LEU A 252 -7.67 16.31 1.37
N THR A 253 -6.71 16.11 2.26
CA THR A 253 -6.45 17.00 3.39
C THR A 253 -5.14 17.71 3.13
N GLU A 254 -5.19 19.02 2.93
CA GLU A 254 -4.03 19.86 2.64
C GLU A 254 -3.16 20.09 3.89
N PRO A 255 -1.84 20.32 3.74
CA PRO A 255 -0.99 20.79 4.83
C PRO A 255 -1.51 22.11 5.41
N SER A 256 -1.36 22.29 6.73
CA SER A 256 -1.64 23.59 7.35
C SER A 256 -0.70 24.66 6.79
N ALA A 257 -1.26 25.83 6.47
CA ALA A 257 -0.51 26.96 5.91
C ALA A 257 0.43 27.60 6.94
#